data_96edd57aadf9d63fac2b7881ed635c9e
#
_entry.id   96edd57aadf9d63fac2b7881ed635c9e
#
_cell.length_a   1.000
_cell.length_b   1.000
_cell.length_c   1.000
_cell.angle_alpha   90.00
_cell.angle_beta   90.00
_cell.angle_gamma   90.00
#
_symmetry.space_group_name_H-M   'P 1'
#
loop_
_entity.id
_entity.type
_entity.pdbx_description
1 polymer ?
#
loop_
_entity_poly.entity_id
_entity_poly.type
_entity_poly.pdbx_seq_one_letter_code
_entity_poly.pdbx_strand_id
1 'polypeptide(L)'
;MLEEWSIAELQSKMAAGELTARRLVELYLERIAAIDQSGPRLNAVIELNPDALEIADQLDAERKAGRVRGALHGIPILLKDNIDTHDRMQTTAGSLALQGHFAARDAFLVERLRQAGALILGKANLSEWANFRARHSTSGWSSRGGLTRNPYALDRTACGSSSGSAVAVAANLCAAAVGTETDGSIICPAQTNGIVGLKPTLGLISRSGIIPIAHSQDTAGPMGRTVADVAILLGAMTGFDERDPATRSAKKRALSDYTGFLDARGLEGARLGVARNLFGSDLRIAKIMEGALDVMRQAGAVLIDPVDLPTSGKFSHSELEVLLYEFKADLNAYLAGVGAEVPVHSLADVIRFNEENKERVMPYFGQDRMLDAQKKGPLTSKRYLAALAKNHRLTRDEGIDSVMKKHRLDALVCPSGGPAWLIDLVNGDGPTWDMESTSFPAVAGYPHITVPAGYIFGLPVGISFFGRAWQEPTLIKLAYAFEQATRVRRPPQFLPTADLTVP
;
A
#
# COMPACT_ATOMS: atom_id res chain seq x y z
N MET A 1 -20.85 -9.91 -16.99
CA MET A 1 -20.38 -8.82 -16.06
C MET A 1 -19.19 -9.36 -15.30
N LEU A 2 -18.14 -8.58 -15.09
CA LEU A 2 -16.97 -9.02 -14.33
C LEU A 2 -17.32 -9.01 -12.83
N GLU A 3 -17.36 -10.20 -12.22
CA GLU A 3 -17.58 -10.36 -10.78
C GLU A 3 -16.28 -10.15 -9.99
N GLU A 4 -16.37 -9.95 -8.68
CA GLU A 4 -15.21 -9.78 -7.79
C GLU A 4 -14.58 -11.13 -7.40
N TRP A 5 -14.20 -11.95 -8.41
CA TRP A 5 -13.53 -13.21 -8.14
C TRP A 5 -12.18 -13.00 -7.47
N SER A 6 -11.88 -13.84 -6.49
CA SER A 6 -10.54 -13.97 -5.92
C SER A 6 -9.55 -14.57 -6.91
N ILE A 7 -8.26 -14.43 -6.64
CA ILE A 7 -7.21 -15.05 -7.49
C ILE A 7 -7.43 -16.56 -7.60
N ALA A 8 -7.83 -17.22 -6.50
CA ALA A 8 -8.10 -18.67 -6.50
C ALA A 8 -9.28 -19.04 -7.40
N GLU A 9 -10.38 -18.27 -7.37
CA GLU A 9 -11.55 -18.49 -8.24
C GLU A 9 -11.20 -18.23 -9.70
N LEU A 10 -10.42 -17.16 -10.00
CA LEU A 10 -9.93 -16.90 -11.36
C LEU A 10 -9.08 -18.07 -11.88
N GLN A 11 -8.18 -18.62 -11.06
CA GLN A 11 -7.37 -19.79 -11.43
C GLN A 11 -8.24 -21.03 -11.68
N SER A 12 -9.26 -21.25 -10.84
CA SER A 12 -10.21 -22.37 -11.02
C SER A 12 -10.95 -22.26 -12.34
N LYS A 13 -11.46 -21.07 -12.69
CA LYS A 13 -12.12 -20.82 -13.98
C LYS A 13 -11.19 -21.02 -15.18
N MET A 14 -9.94 -20.57 -15.07
CA MET A 14 -8.94 -20.78 -16.12
C MET A 14 -8.56 -22.25 -16.26
N ALA A 15 -8.47 -22.98 -15.16
CA ALA A 15 -8.19 -24.42 -15.19
C ALA A 15 -9.35 -25.23 -15.80
N ALA A 16 -10.60 -24.80 -15.56
CA ALA A 16 -11.80 -25.39 -16.18
C ALA A 16 -12.00 -25.01 -17.66
N GLY A 17 -11.20 -24.06 -18.19
CA GLY A 17 -11.36 -23.53 -19.54
C GLY A 17 -12.55 -22.58 -19.72
N GLU A 18 -13.17 -22.14 -18.62
CA GLU A 18 -14.27 -21.17 -18.62
C GLU A 18 -13.80 -19.74 -18.86
N LEU A 19 -12.51 -19.46 -18.58
CA LEU A 19 -11.88 -18.16 -18.70
C LEU A 19 -10.47 -18.32 -19.28
N THR A 20 -9.99 -17.31 -20.02
CA THR A 20 -8.59 -17.20 -20.44
C THR A 20 -7.98 -15.94 -19.85
N ALA A 21 -6.65 -15.89 -19.77
CA ALA A 21 -5.93 -14.67 -19.34
C ALA A 21 -6.27 -13.51 -20.29
N ARG A 22 -6.33 -13.78 -21.61
CA ARG A 22 -6.73 -12.78 -22.60
C ARG A 22 -8.12 -12.22 -22.31
N ARG A 23 -9.13 -13.10 -22.13
CA ARG A 23 -10.51 -12.64 -21.86
C ARG A 23 -10.60 -11.85 -20.56
N LEU A 24 -9.86 -12.25 -19.54
CA LEU A 24 -9.81 -11.52 -18.27
C LEU A 24 -9.20 -10.11 -18.44
N VAL A 25 -8.12 -9.97 -19.19
CA VAL A 25 -7.52 -8.67 -19.53
C VAL A 25 -8.53 -7.80 -20.30
N GLU A 26 -9.21 -8.32 -21.31
CA GLU A 26 -10.25 -7.60 -22.05
C GLU A 26 -11.35 -7.06 -21.13
N LEU A 27 -11.85 -7.90 -20.21
CA LEU A 27 -12.87 -7.50 -19.24
C LEU A 27 -12.40 -6.37 -18.31
N TYR A 28 -11.14 -6.41 -17.85
CA TYR A 28 -10.59 -5.31 -17.04
C TYR A 28 -10.40 -4.04 -17.88
N LEU A 29 -9.90 -4.14 -19.11
CA LEU A 29 -9.76 -2.97 -20.00
C LEU A 29 -11.12 -2.33 -20.31
N GLU A 30 -12.16 -3.13 -20.63
CA GLU A 30 -13.53 -2.65 -20.81
C GLU A 30 -14.02 -1.90 -19.55
N ARG A 31 -13.77 -2.44 -18.37
CA ARG A 31 -14.17 -1.84 -17.09
C ARG A 31 -13.39 -0.55 -16.78
N ILE A 32 -12.09 -0.52 -17.02
CA ILE A 32 -11.26 0.68 -16.87
C ILE A 32 -11.79 1.79 -17.78
N ALA A 33 -12.08 1.50 -19.04
CA ALA A 33 -12.66 2.48 -19.95
C ALA A 33 -14.02 3.03 -19.47
N ALA A 34 -14.86 2.17 -18.87
CA ALA A 34 -16.22 2.53 -18.45
C ALA A 34 -16.30 3.32 -17.15
N ILE A 35 -15.45 3.04 -16.14
CA ILE A 35 -15.61 3.64 -14.80
C ILE A 35 -14.37 4.37 -14.29
N ASP A 36 -13.18 4.11 -14.85
CA ASP A 36 -11.95 4.79 -14.47
C ASP A 36 -11.67 6.01 -15.35
N GLN A 37 -11.75 5.84 -16.68
CA GLN A 37 -11.51 6.88 -17.67
C GLN A 37 -12.77 7.67 -18.04
N SER A 38 -13.94 7.08 -17.86
CA SER A 38 -15.25 7.71 -18.11
C SER A 38 -16.23 7.40 -16.96
N GLY A 39 -17.51 7.74 -17.09
CA GLY A 39 -18.51 7.56 -16.04
C GLY A 39 -18.08 8.21 -14.71
N PRO A 40 -17.88 7.44 -13.63
CA PRO A 40 -17.42 7.93 -12.34
C PRO A 40 -16.06 8.64 -12.38
N ARG A 41 -15.21 8.32 -13.34
CA ARG A 41 -13.87 8.87 -13.51
C ARG A 41 -13.02 8.70 -12.24
N LEU A 42 -12.80 7.44 -11.84
CA LEU A 42 -12.04 7.12 -10.64
C LEU A 42 -10.57 7.55 -10.75
N ASN A 43 -10.03 7.52 -11.98
CA ASN A 43 -8.66 7.96 -12.27
C ASN A 43 -7.60 7.22 -11.43
N ALA A 44 -7.80 5.92 -11.27
CA ALA A 44 -6.92 5.03 -10.52
C ALA A 44 -5.75 4.50 -11.36
N VAL A 45 -5.94 4.39 -12.68
CA VAL A 45 -4.94 3.88 -13.64
C VAL A 45 -4.31 5.05 -14.37
N ILE A 46 -3.00 5.26 -14.17
CA ILE A 46 -2.27 6.35 -14.82
C ILE A 46 -1.73 5.97 -16.20
N GLU A 47 -1.44 4.68 -16.41
CA GLU A 47 -0.93 4.14 -17.68
C GLU A 47 -1.28 2.66 -17.83
N LEU A 48 -1.74 2.26 -19.00
CA LEU A 48 -1.99 0.86 -19.34
C LEU A 48 -0.80 0.25 -20.06
N ASN A 49 -0.55 -1.03 -19.81
CA ASN A 49 0.47 -1.78 -20.52
C ASN A 49 0.01 -2.03 -21.98
N PRO A 50 0.68 -1.46 -22.99
CA PRO A 50 0.29 -1.64 -24.38
C PRO A 50 0.47 -3.07 -24.87
N ASP A 51 1.26 -3.90 -24.17
CA ASP A 51 1.54 -5.28 -24.52
C ASP A 51 0.66 -6.29 -23.73
N ALA A 52 -0.29 -5.82 -22.92
CA ALA A 52 -1.06 -6.67 -22.00
C ALA A 52 -1.79 -7.83 -22.70
N LEU A 53 -2.39 -7.57 -23.86
CA LEU A 53 -3.10 -8.62 -24.63
C LEU A 53 -2.16 -9.65 -25.24
N GLU A 54 -1.00 -9.23 -25.74
CA GLU A 54 0.01 -10.14 -26.28
C GLU A 54 0.60 -11.03 -25.19
N ILE A 55 0.90 -10.45 -24.02
CA ILE A 55 1.37 -11.19 -22.83
C ILE A 55 0.31 -12.19 -22.37
N ALA A 56 -0.97 -11.81 -22.40
CA ALA A 56 -2.07 -12.71 -22.05
C ALA A 56 -2.14 -13.91 -22.99
N ASP A 57 -2.01 -13.70 -24.31
CA ASP A 57 -1.98 -14.78 -25.30
C ASP A 57 -0.81 -15.75 -25.06
N GLN A 58 0.37 -15.22 -24.71
CA GLN A 58 1.55 -16.03 -24.38
C GLN A 58 1.30 -16.91 -23.14
N LEU A 59 0.72 -16.34 -22.07
CA LEU A 59 0.39 -17.06 -20.84
C LEU A 59 -0.72 -18.10 -21.08
N ASP A 60 -1.72 -17.81 -21.91
CA ASP A 60 -2.72 -18.79 -22.31
C ASP A 60 -2.12 -19.95 -23.11
N ALA A 61 -1.16 -19.67 -24.00
CA ALA A 61 -0.43 -20.70 -24.73
C ALA A 61 0.44 -21.57 -23.80
N GLU A 62 1.10 -20.97 -22.81
CA GLU A 62 1.82 -21.71 -21.78
C GLU A 62 0.89 -22.65 -20.99
N ARG A 63 -0.28 -22.16 -20.55
CA ARG A 63 -1.28 -22.95 -19.84
C ARG A 63 -1.77 -24.12 -20.67
N LYS A 64 -2.09 -23.88 -21.95
CA LYS A 64 -2.48 -24.96 -22.88
C LYS A 64 -1.40 -26.04 -23.06
N ALA A 65 -0.13 -25.62 -22.95
CA ALA A 65 1.02 -26.53 -23.00
C ALA A 65 1.36 -27.17 -21.62
N GLY A 66 0.50 -27.01 -20.60
CA GLY A 66 0.69 -27.57 -19.27
C GLY A 66 1.75 -26.82 -18.40
N ARG A 67 2.21 -25.65 -18.82
CA ARG A 67 3.24 -24.86 -18.14
C ARG A 67 2.60 -23.73 -17.34
N VAL A 68 1.95 -24.04 -16.22
CA VAL A 68 1.41 -23.04 -15.27
C VAL A 68 2.50 -22.70 -14.26
N ARG A 69 2.89 -21.41 -14.19
CA ARG A 69 4.01 -20.94 -13.37
C ARG A 69 3.67 -20.82 -11.87
N GLY A 70 2.38 -20.76 -11.50
CA GLY A 70 1.90 -20.64 -10.12
C GLY A 70 0.54 -19.99 -10.02
N ALA A 71 0.15 -19.60 -8.81
CA ALA A 71 -1.17 -19.01 -8.51
C ALA A 71 -1.42 -17.66 -9.22
N LEU A 72 -0.37 -16.96 -9.66
CA LEU A 72 -0.50 -15.70 -10.39
C LEU A 72 -0.45 -15.85 -11.91
N HIS A 73 -0.34 -17.07 -12.45
CA HIS A 73 -0.21 -17.28 -13.89
C HIS A 73 -1.44 -16.78 -14.66
N GLY A 74 -1.24 -15.72 -15.46
CA GLY A 74 -2.30 -15.08 -16.24
C GLY A 74 -3.19 -14.12 -15.44
N ILE A 75 -2.84 -13.79 -14.20
CA ILE A 75 -3.61 -12.88 -13.33
C ILE A 75 -3.16 -11.42 -13.56
N PRO A 76 -4.08 -10.54 -14.01
CA PRO A 76 -3.77 -9.12 -14.22
C PRO A 76 -3.65 -8.35 -12.89
N ILE A 77 -2.52 -7.68 -12.70
CA ILE A 77 -2.24 -6.83 -11.53
C ILE A 77 -1.81 -5.44 -11.95
N LEU A 78 -1.99 -4.46 -11.06
CA LEU A 78 -1.50 -3.09 -11.23
C LEU A 78 -0.34 -2.81 -10.27
N LEU A 79 0.62 -2.03 -10.72
CA LEU A 79 1.75 -1.57 -9.92
C LEU A 79 1.68 -0.07 -9.72
N LYS A 80 1.92 0.41 -8.50
CA LYS A 80 2.05 1.85 -8.24
C LYS A 80 3.14 2.46 -9.13
N ASP A 81 2.89 3.66 -9.66
CA ASP A 81 3.75 4.31 -10.67
C ASP A 81 5.13 4.79 -10.14
N ASN A 82 5.52 4.35 -8.96
CA ASN A 82 6.88 4.52 -8.44
C ASN A 82 7.69 3.20 -8.44
N ILE A 83 7.18 2.14 -9.08
CA ILE A 83 7.82 0.82 -9.19
C ILE A 83 8.27 0.63 -10.63
N ASP A 84 9.56 0.42 -10.84
CA ASP A 84 10.18 0.25 -12.15
C ASP A 84 9.69 -0.99 -12.88
N THR A 85 9.35 -0.82 -14.16
CA THR A 85 9.07 -1.91 -15.10
C THR A 85 9.89 -1.71 -16.36
N HIS A 86 10.62 -2.74 -16.78
CA HIS A 86 11.36 -2.74 -18.04
C HIS A 86 10.47 -3.20 -19.19
N ASP A 87 9.63 -2.30 -19.64
CA ASP A 87 8.67 -2.48 -20.73
C ASP A 87 8.34 -1.10 -21.36
N ARG A 88 7.21 -0.99 -22.05
CA ARG A 88 6.80 0.26 -22.72
C ARG A 88 6.03 1.23 -21.83
N MET A 89 5.95 0.96 -20.50
CA MET A 89 5.35 1.86 -19.53
C MET A 89 6.41 2.70 -18.84
N GLN A 90 6.02 3.92 -18.48
CA GLN A 90 6.87 4.84 -17.73
C GLN A 90 6.83 4.54 -16.23
N THR A 91 7.83 5.02 -15.50
CA THR A 91 7.86 5.06 -14.03
C THR A 91 8.12 6.50 -13.59
N THR A 92 7.12 7.17 -13.05
CA THR A 92 7.18 8.63 -12.88
C THR A 92 6.90 9.15 -11.48
N ALA A 93 6.55 8.29 -10.52
CA ALA A 93 5.99 8.72 -9.22
C ALA A 93 4.85 9.74 -9.37
N GLY A 94 4.08 9.68 -10.48
CA GLY A 94 3.02 10.60 -10.83
C GLY A 94 3.50 11.98 -11.28
N SER A 95 4.80 12.21 -11.40
CA SER A 95 5.37 13.53 -11.69
C SER A 95 5.66 13.76 -13.17
N LEU A 96 5.31 14.94 -13.68
CA LEU A 96 5.71 15.39 -15.00
C LEU A 96 7.24 15.57 -15.13
N ALA A 97 7.96 15.71 -14.02
CA ALA A 97 9.43 15.80 -14.03
C ALA A 97 10.11 14.51 -14.52
N LEU A 98 9.44 13.36 -14.36
CA LEU A 98 9.90 12.06 -14.84
C LEU A 98 9.15 11.57 -16.08
N GLN A 99 8.36 12.42 -16.73
CA GLN A 99 7.69 12.05 -17.98
C GLN A 99 8.72 11.66 -19.04
N GLY A 100 8.52 10.49 -19.66
CA GLY A 100 9.47 9.91 -20.61
C GLY A 100 10.50 8.97 -19.98
N HIS A 101 10.49 8.78 -18.66
CA HIS A 101 11.37 7.82 -18.00
C HIS A 101 10.87 6.38 -18.17
N PHE A 102 11.60 5.61 -18.96
CA PHE A 102 11.45 4.16 -19.10
C PHE A 102 12.58 3.47 -18.34
N ALA A 103 12.26 2.66 -17.35
CA ALA A 103 13.26 2.03 -16.51
C ALA A 103 14.13 1.04 -17.31
N ALA A 104 15.45 1.08 -17.11
CA ALA A 104 16.40 0.22 -17.81
C ALA A 104 16.30 -1.27 -17.38
N ARG A 105 15.61 -1.55 -16.28
CA ARG A 105 15.37 -2.90 -15.73
C ARG A 105 14.12 -2.91 -14.86
N ASP A 106 13.54 -4.10 -14.69
CA ASP A 106 12.47 -4.31 -13.71
C ASP A 106 12.96 -4.07 -12.27
N ALA A 107 12.10 -3.57 -11.39
CA ALA A 107 12.28 -3.73 -9.96
C ALA A 107 12.33 -5.21 -9.60
N PHE A 108 13.08 -5.58 -8.55
CA PHE A 108 13.21 -7.00 -8.17
C PHE A 108 11.86 -7.67 -7.96
N LEU A 109 10.92 -7.00 -7.29
CA LEU A 109 9.58 -7.54 -7.10
C LEU A 109 8.83 -7.79 -8.43
N VAL A 110 9.09 -6.98 -9.45
CA VAL A 110 8.49 -7.14 -10.80
C VAL A 110 9.09 -8.32 -11.53
N GLU A 111 10.42 -8.50 -11.45
CA GLU A 111 11.09 -9.71 -11.94
C GLU A 111 10.45 -10.97 -11.34
N ARG A 112 10.20 -10.96 -10.02
CA ARG A 112 9.57 -12.06 -9.29
C ARG A 112 8.12 -12.30 -9.72
N LEU A 113 7.33 -11.23 -9.86
CA LEU A 113 5.93 -11.30 -10.31
C LEU A 113 5.81 -11.88 -11.72
N ARG A 114 6.66 -11.43 -12.66
CA ARG A 114 6.70 -11.98 -14.03
C ARG A 114 7.12 -13.46 -14.02
N GLN A 115 8.08 -13.84 -13.18
CA GLN A 115 8.47 -15.25 -13.00
C GLN A 115 7.31 -16.10 -12.49
N ALA A 116 6.46 -15.57 -11.59
CA ALA A 116 5.25 -16.23 -11.10
C ALA A 116 4.09 -16.24 -12.13
N GLY A 117 4.28 -15.63 -13.30
CA GLY A 117 3.29 -15.55 -14.37
C GLY A 117 2.25 -14.46 -14.20
N ALA A 118 2.44 -13.49 -13.29
CA ALA A 118 1.57 -12.32 -13.18
C ALA A 118 1.65 -11.48 -14.45
N LEU A 119 0.50 -10.97 -14.88
CA LEU A 119 0.39 -10.05 -16.00
C LEU A 119 0.35 -8.61 -15.44
N ILE A 120 1.36 -7.81 -15.75
CA ILE A 120 1.35 -6.39 -15.35
C ILE A 120 0.42 -5.65 -16.32
N LEU A 121 -0.79 -5.30 -15.84
CA LEU A 121 -1.84 -4.66 -16.62
C LEU A 121 -1.57 -3.18 -16.86
N GLY A 122 -0.86 -2.53 -15.94
CA GLY A 122 -0.60 -1.10 -16.00
C GLY A 122 0.02 -0.54 -14.74
N LYS A 123 0.16 0.79 -14.72
CA LYS A 123 0.59 1.59 -13.59
C LYS A 123 -0.61 2.23 -12.90
N ALA A 124 -0.63 2.19 -11.58
CA ALA A 124 -1.64 2.84 -10.74
C ALA A 124 -1.20 4.25 -10.36
N ASN A 125 -2.13 5.21 -10.43
CA ASN A 125 -1.92 6.58 -9.97
C ASN A 125 -1.62 6.61 -8.46
N LEU A 126 -1.00 7.70 -8.00
CA LEU A 126 -0.56 7.86 -6.62
C LEU A 126 -0.58 9.33 -6.22
N SER A 127 -0.48 9.62 -4.93
CA SER A 127 -0.08 10.97 -4.49
C SER A 127 1.33 11.24 -5.00
N GLU A 128 1.54 12.33 -5.71
CA GLU A 128 2.80 12.65 -6.39
C GLU A 128 4.00 12.56 -5.43
N TRP A 129 5.09 11.91 -5.88
CA TRP A 129 6.28 11.62 -5.07
C TRP A 129 5.95 10.88 -3.76
N ALA A 130 4.99 9.96 -3.83
CA ALA A 130 4.49 9.21 -2.68
C ALA A 130 4.06 10.10 -1.50
N ASN A 131 3.52 11.30 -1.80
CA ASN A 131 3.05 12.31 -0.85
C ASN A 131 4.16 13.07 -0.10
N PHE A 132 5.42 12.99 -0.57
CA PHE A 132 6.56 13.65 0.10
C PHE A 132 7.01 14.94 -0.56
N ARG A 133 6.15 15.57 -1.40
CA ARG A 133 6.41 16.87 -2.04
C ARG A 133 6.14 18.06 -1.12
N ALA A 134 4.98 18.07 -0.45
CA ALA A 134 4.51 19.18 0.38
C ALA A 134 3.83 18.71 1.67
N ARG A 135 3.71 19.61 2.67
CA ARG A 135 3.03 19.33 3.95
C ARG A 135 1.52 19.32 3.80
N HIS A 136 1.00 20.23 2.98
CA HIS A 136 -0.43 20.42 2.73
C HIS A 136 -0.78 19.91 1.33
N SER A 137 -0.47 18.64 1.06
CA SER A 137 -0.83 17.97 -0.18
C SER A 137 -2.24 17.39 -0.10
N THR A 138 -2.85 17.15 -1.24
CA THR A 138 -4.09 16.38 -1.37
C THR A 138 -3.74 14.97 -1.84
N SER A 139 -4.00 13.98 -1.00
CA SER A 139 -3.76 12.57 -1.32
C SER A 139 -4.52 12.13 -2.57
N GLY A 140 -3.87 11.33 -3.39
CA GLY A 140 -4.42 10.83 -4.65
C GLY A 140 -4.24 11.77 -5.84
N TRP A 141 -3.69 12.98 -5.64
CA TRP A 141 -3.39 13.89 -6.75
C TRP A 141 -1.93 13.75 -7.22
N SER A 142 -1.77 13.76 -8.53
CA SER A 142 -0.46 13.84 -9.18
C SER A 142 -0.51 14.74 -10.42
N SER A 143 0.60 15.41 -10.76
CA SER A 143 0.67 16.32 -11.90
C SER A 143 0.53 15.58 -13.24
N ARG A 144 0.94 14.31 -13.32
CA ARG A 144 0.80 13.47 -14.51
C ARG A 144 -0.57 12.80 -14.59
N GLY A 145 -1.08 12.27 -13.47
CA GLY A 145 -2.28 11.43 -13.42
C GLY A 145 -3.55 12.16 -13.00
N GLY A 146 -3.46 13.40 -12.47
CA GLY A 146 -4.62 14.07 -11.86
C GLY A 146 -5.06 13.43 -10.55
N LEU A 147 -6.32 13.62 -10.16
CA LEU A 147 -6.87 13.22 -8.87
C LEU A 147 -7.59 11.87 -8.93
N THR A 148 -7.15 10.92 -8.12
CA THR A 148 -7.84 9.64 -7.88
C THR A 148 -8.98 9.83 -6.87
N ARG A 149 -10.16 9.28 -7.18
CA ARG A 149 -11.38 9.42 -6.38
C ARG A 149 -11.73 8.13 -5.65
N ASN A 150 -12.33 8.26 -4.46
CA ASN A 150 -12.80 7.12 -3.69
C ASN A 150 -14.03 6.48 -4.38
N PRO A 151 -14.06 5.15 -4.61
CA PRO A 151 -15.15 4.50 -5.32
C PRO A 151 -16.42 4.34 -4.47
N TYR A 152 -16.35 4.50 -3.15
CA TYR A 152 -17.54 4.49 -2.28
C TYR A 152 -18.30 5.82 -2.31
N ALA A 153 -17.56 6.95 -2.39
CA ALA A 153 -18.11 8.28 -2.54
C ALA A 153 -17.11 9.17 -3.30
N LEU A 154 -17.52 9.68 -4.46
CA LEU A 154 -16.63 10.31 -5.43
C LEU A 154 -16.08 11.69 -5.00
N ASP A 155 -16.68 12.30 -3.98
CA ASP A 155 -16.23 13.54 -3.33
C ASP A 155 -15.26 13.28 -2.17
N ARG A 156 -14.95 12.01 -1.87
CA ARG A 156 -14.06 11.62 -0.76
C ARG A 156 -12.68 11.24 -1.25
N THR A 157 -11.72 11.45 -0.35
CA THR A 157 -10.33 11.06 -0.60
C THR A 157 -10.20 9.55 -0.77
N ALA A 158 -9.34 9.13 -1.70
CA ALA A 158 -8.88 7.75 -1.77
C ALA A 158 -7.78 7.44 -0.72
N CYS A 159 -7.37 8.43 0.10
CA CYS A 159 -6.12 8.45 0.84
C CYS A 159 -4.92 8.17 -0.07
N GLY A 160 -3.75 8.00 0.50
CA GLY A 160 -2.53 7.77 -0.27
C GLY A 160 -1.36 7.28 0.61
N SER A 161 -0.24 7.14 -0.01
CA SER A 161 0.05 7.55 -1.40
C SER A 161 -0.30 6.47 -2.45
N SER A 162 -0.63 5.21 -2.08
CA SER A 162 -1.01 4.15 -3.04
C SER A 162 -2.50 4.23 -3.43
N SER A 163 -2.96 5.44 -3.77
CA SER A 163 -4.38 5.77 -4.02
C SER A 163 -4.97 4.94 -5.16
N GLY A 164 -4.33 4.98 -6.33
CA GLY A 164 -4.79 4.23 -7.50
C GLY A 164 -4.74 2.72 -7.31
N SER A 165 -3.70 2.20 -6.61
CA SER A 165 -3.63 0.76 -6.30
C SER A 165 -4.83 0.30 -5.48
N ALA A 166 -5.21 1.06 -4.43
CA ALA A 166 -6.35 0.73 -3.60
C ALA A 166 -7.68 0.87 -4.33
N VAL A 167 -7.89 1.99 -5.02
CA VAL A 167 -9.12 2.25 -5.78
C VAL A 167 -9.33 1.21 -6.88
N ALA A 168 -8.26 0.85 -7.61
CA ALA A 168 -8.35 -0.15 -8.67
C ALA A 168 -8.77 -1.52 -8.14
N VAL A 169 -8.23 -1.96 -7.01
CA VAL A 169 -8.64 -3.22 -6.36
C VAL A 169 -10.08 -3.13 -5.87
N ALA A 170 -10.45 -2.04 -5.18
CA ALA A 170 -11.79 -1.83 -4.63
C ALA A 170 -12.86 -1.79 -5.72
N ALA A 171 -12.59 -1.12 -6.85
CA ALA A 171 -13.48 -0.96 -7.98
C ALA A 171 -13.42 -2.13 -8.99
N ASN A 172 -12.64 -3.20 -8.68
CA ASN A 172 -12.46 -4.37 -9.54
C ASN A 172 -11.94 -4.01 -10.94
N LEU A 173 -10.89 -3.16 -11.01
CA LEU A 173 -10.16 -2.84 -12.24
C LEU A 173 -8.95 -3.77 -12.48
N CYS A 174 -8.63 -4.58 -11.49
CA CYS A 174 -7.59 -5.61 -11.51
C CYS A 174 -7.89 -6.68 -10.45
N ALA A 175 -7.19 -7.80 -10.50
CA ALA A 175 -7.34 -8.85 -9.48
C ALA A 175 -6.71 -8.45 -8.14
N ALA A 176 -5.53 -7.85 -8.19
CA ALA A 176 -4.77 -7.33 -7.06
C ALA A 176 -3.84 -6.20 -7.51
N ALA A 177 -3.25 -5.46 -6.58
CA ALA A 177 -2.29 -4.41 -6.88
C ALA A 177 -1.11 -4.40 -5.90
N VAL A 178 -0.02 -3.77 -6.30
CA VAL A 178 1.12 -3.50 -5.42
C VAL A 178 1.17 -2.01 -5.11
N GLY A 179 1.22 -1.69 -3.82
CA GLY A 179 1.48 -0.36 -3.30
C GLY A 179 2.89 -0.24 -2.72
N THR A 180 3.24 0.94 -2.26
CA THR A 180 4.44 1.19 -1.45
C THR A 180 4.08 2.01 -0.22
N GLU A 181 4.80 1.80 0.87
CA GLU A 181 4.60 2.52 2.12
C GLU A 181 5.93 2.92 2.74
N THR A 182 5.99 4.17 3.16
CA THR A 182 6.98 4.70 4.09
C THR A 182 6.35 4.84 5.47
N ASP A 183 5.17 5.49 5.55
CA ASP A 183 4.27 5.52 6.71
C ASP A 183 2.82 5.68 6.20
N GLY A 184 1.98 4.67 6.43
CA GLY A 184 0.56 4.66 6.12
C GLY A 184 0.18 4.48 4.65
N SER A 185 1.11 4.52 3.72
CA SER A 185 0.81 4.62 2.28
C SER A 185 0.28 3.33 1.61
N ILE A 186 0.18 2.21 2.32
CA ILE A 186 -0.59 1.01 1.96
C ILE A 186 -1.83 0.92 2.84
N ILE A 187 -1.64 1.06 4.15
CA ILE A 187 -2.68 0.86 5.16
C ILE A 187 -3.81 1.88 5.02
N CYS A 188 -3.49 3.18 4.89
CA CYS A 188 -4.49 4.22 4.75
C CYS A 188 -5.35 4.04 3.48
N PRO A 189 -4.79 3.97 2.26
CA PRO A 189 -5.63 3.77 1.09
C PRO A 189 -6.36 2.41 1.10
N ALA A 190 -5.78 1.35 1.68
CA ALA A 190 -6.48 0.08 1.78
C ALA A 190 -7.74 0.19 2.65
N GLN A 191 -7.63 0.77 3.85
CA GLN A 191 -8.77 0.90 4.74
C GLN A 191 -9.84 1.87 4.21
N THR A 192 -9.47 3.03 3.63
CA THR A 192 -10.45 3.99 3.11
C THR A 192 -11.18 3.51 1.85
N ASN A 193 -10.63 2.51 1.17
CA ASN A 193 -11.24 1.89 0.00
C ASN A 193 -11.77 0.47 0.29
N GLY A 194 -11.88 0.06 1.57
CA GLY A 194 -12.53 -1.17 1.98
C GLY A 194 -11.88 -2.44 1.41
N ILE A 195 -10.55 -2.48 1.36
CA ILE A 195 -9.77 -3.64 0.92
C ILE A 195 -8.74 -4.05 1.97
N VAL A 196 -8.07 -5.17 1.72
CA VAL A 196 -6.95 -5.65 2.52
C VAL A 196 -5.65 -5.08 1.98
N GLY A 197 -4.81 -4.52 2.87
CA GLY A 197 -3.46 -4.08 2.56
C GLY A 197 -2.46 -4.60 3.59
N LEU A 198 -1.31 -5.06 3.14
CA LEU A 198 -0.24 -5.53 4.02
C LEU A 198 1.05 -4.77 3.75
N LYS A 199 1.55 -4.06 4.74
CA LYS A 199 2.91 -3.53 4.81
C LYS A 199 3.80 -4.58 5.47
N PRO A 200 4.74 -5.21 4.74
CA PRO A 200 5.59 -6.25 5.33
C PRO A 200 6.71 -5.66 6.20
N THR A 201 7.46 -6.53 6.84
CA THR A 201 8.72 -6.20 7.50
C THR A 201 9.70 -5.59 6.51
N LEU A 202 10.39 -4.54 6.91
CA LEU A 202 11.44 -3.89 6.13
C LEU A 202 12.47 -4.92 5.64
N GLY A 203 12.69 -4.97 4.33
CA GLY A 203 13.61 -5.91 3.70
C GLY A 203 13.02 -7.31 3.41
N LEU A 204 11.75 -7.58 3.72
CA LEU A 204 11.09 -8.82 3.25
C LEU A 204 10.87 -8.77 1.74
N ILE A 205 10.56 -7.60 1.20
CA ILE A 205 10.50 -7.30 -0.24
C ILE A 205 11.63 -6.31 -0.55
N SER A 206 12.35 -6.54 -1.64
CA SER A 206 13.42 -5.63 -2.10
C SER A 206 12.84 -4.30 -2.58
N ARG A 207 13.57 -3.21 -2.28
CA ARG A 207 13.27 -1.85 -2.73
C ARG A 207 14.02 -1.46 -4.00
N SER A 208 14.87 -2.35 -4.54
CA SER A 208 15.60 -2.02 -5.78
C SER A 208 14.64 -1.84 -6.95
N GLY A 209 14.74 -0.69 -7.63
CA GLY A 209 13.82 -0.27 -8.67
C GLY A 209 12.51 0.33 -8.14
N ILE A 210 12.52 0.88 -6.92
CA ILE A 210 11.40 1.67 -6.38
C ILE A 210 11.90 3.09 -6.15
N ILE A 211 11.18 4.10 -6.67
CA ILE A 211 11.48 5.51 -6.39
C ILE A 211 11.30 5.74 -4.88
N PRO A 212 12.35 6.15 -4.16
CA PRO A 212 12.38 6.14 -2.70
C PRO A 212 11.81 7.39 -2.05
N ILE A 213 11.41 7.24 -0.76
CA ILE A 213 11.38 8.32 0.23
C ILE A 213 12.51 8.11 1.24
N ALA A 214 12.55 6.94 1.91
CA ALA A 214 13.47 6.73 3.02
C ALA A 214 13.79 5.23 3.21
N HIS A 215 15.05 4.87 3.07
CA HIS A 215 15.50 3.47 3.15
C HIS A 215 15.31 2.82 4.52
N SER A 216 15.12 3.60 5.59
CA SER A 216 14.84 3.05 6.93
C SER A 216 13.40 2.60 7.14
N GLN A 217 12.46 2.99 6.23
CA GLN A 217 11.03 2.71 6.37
C GLN A 217 10.40 2.12 5.11
N ASP A 218 10.87 2.50 3.90
CA ASP A 218 10.24 2.13 2.63
C ASP A 218 10.10 0.62 2.42
N THR A 219 8.91 0.21 1.99
CA THR A 219 8.65 -1.14 1.50
C THR A 219 7.54 -1.13 0.44
N ALA A 220 7.56 -2.10 -0.46
CA ALA A 220 6.38 -2.44 -1.24
C ALA A 220 5.49 -3.43 -0.46
N GLY A 221 4.22 -3.51 -0.83
CA GLY A 221 3.32 -4.49 -0.24
C GLY A 221 2.07 -4.75 -1.07
N PRO A 222 1.46 -5.94 -0.87
CA PRO A 222 0.29 -6.38 -1.61
C PRO A 222 -0.99 -5.69 -1.12
N MET A 223 -1.89 -5.44 -2.06
CA MET A 223 -3.24 -4.92 -1.84
C MET A 223 -4.22 -5.82 -2.59
N GLY A 224 -5.25 -6.34 -1.92
CA GLY A 224 -6.21 -7.29 -2.46
C GLY A 224 -7.59 -7.13 -1.86
N ARG A 225 -8.61 -7.75 -2.46
CA ARG A 225 -9.96 -7.75 -1.90
C ARG A 225 -10.09 -8.69 -0.71
N THR A 226 -9.23 -9.71 -0.64
CA THR A 226 -9.23 -10.72 0.42
C THR A 226 -7.82 -10.90 1.01
N VAL A 227 -7.76 -11.40 2.25
CA VAL A 227 -6.48 -11.78 2.88
C VAL A 227 -5.78 -12.89 2.09
N ALA A 228 -6.55 -13.78 1.45
CA ALA A 228 -5.99 -14.84 0.60
C ALA A 228 -5.27 -14.28 -0.63
N ASP A 229 -5.85 -13.30 -1.33
CA ASP A 229 -5.22 -12.64 -2.47
C ASP A 229 -3.91 -11.93 -2.05
N VAL A 230 -3.94 -11.26 -0.89
CA VAL A 230 -2.75 -10.59 -0.30
C VAL A 230 -1.66 -11.60 0.04
N ALA A 231 -2.00 -12.77 0.60
CA ALA A 231 -1.06 -13.84 0.92
C ALA A 231 -0.40 -14.43 -0.34
N ILE A 232 -1.18 -14.67 -1.39
CA ILE A 232 -0.67 -15.15 -2.70
C ILE A 232 0.32 -14.13 -3.28
N LEU A 233 -0.08 -12.85 -3.32
CA LEU A 233 0.73 -11.80 -3.92
C LEU A 233 2.01 -11.56 -3.11
N LEU A 234 1.95 -11.60 -1.78
CA LEU A 234 3.13 -11.48 -0.91
C LEU A 234 4.17 -12.54 -1.23
N GLY A 235 3.78 -13.81 -1.30
CA GLY A 235 4.70 -14.92 -1.59
C GLY A 235 5.45 -14.75 -2.90
N ALA A 236 4.78 -14.22 -3.91
CA ALA A 236 5.40 -13.99 -5.22
C ALA A 236 6.42 -12.85 -5.24
N MET A 237 6.33 -11.87 -4.31
CA MET A 237 7.19 -10.67 -4.29
C MET A 237 8.42 -10.81 -3.39
N THR A 238 8.42 -11.76 -2.44
CA THR A 238 9.49 -11.90 -1.44
C THR A 238 10.76 -12.50 -2.03
N GLY A 239 11.91 -12.20 -1.43
CA GLY A 239 13.17 -12.82 -1.81
C GLY A 239 14.39 -12.01 -1.41
N PHE A 240 15.56 -12.65 -1.52
CA PHE A 240 16.86 -12.01 -1.35
C PHE A 240 17.29 -11.34 -2.66
N ASP A 241 17.65 -10.08 -2.58
CA ASP A 241 18.19 -9.28 -3.67
C ASP A 241 19.53 -8.67 -3.25
N GLU A 242 20.60 -8.97 -3.96
CA GLU A 242 21.94 -8.43 -3.66
C GLU A 242 22.00 -6.90 -3.80
N ARG A 243 21.11 -6.33 -4.62
CA ARG A 243 21.00 -4.88 -4.87
C ARG A 243 20.39 -4.11 -3.67
N ASP A 244 19.66 -4.81 -2.78
CA ASP A 244 19.08 -4.22 -1.57
C ASP A 244 19.60 -4.90 -0.30
N PRO A 245 20.57 -4.27 0.42
CA PRO A 245 21.16 -4.83 1.63
C PRO A 245 20.16 -5.19 2.74
N ALA A 246 18.96 -4.53 2.79
CA ALA A 246 17.94 -4.82 3.78
C ALA A 246 17.42 -6.26 3.65
N THR A 247 17.42 -6.81 2.43
CA THR A 247 16.92 -8.17 2.17
C THR A 247 17.82 -9.28 2.71
N ARG A 248 19.04 -8.97 3.17
CA ARG A 248 19.94 -9.96 3.80
C ARG A 248 19.28 -10.64 5.00
N SER A 249 18.52 -9.88 5.78
CA SER A 249 17.80 -10.40 6.94
C SER A 249 16.62 -11.32 6.55
N ALA A 250 16.07 -11.17 5.35
CA ALA A 250 14.99 -12.00 4.81
C ALA A 250 15.48 -13.35 4.27
N LYS A 251 16.78 -13.52 3.95
CA LYS A 251 17.32 -14.70 3.26
C LYS A 251 16.91 -16.06 3.86
N LYS A 252 16.65 -16.10 5.17
CA LYS A 252 16.20 -17.31 5.89
C LYS A 252 14.76 -17.23 6.39
N ARG A 253 14.04 -16.15 6.10
CA ARG A 253 12.71 -15.85 6.65
C ARG A 253 11.65 -15.62 5.59
N ALA A 254 12.05 -15.19 4.39
CA ALA A 254 11.14 -15.04 3.27
C ALA A 254 10.60 -16.41 2.85
N LEU A 255 9.29 -16.49 2.70
CA LEU A 255 8.59 -17.65 2.19
C LEU A 255 8.09 -17.34 0.77
N SER A 256 8.07 -18.33 -0.08
CA SER A 256 7.48 -18.21 -1.43
C SER A 256 5.97 -18.45 -1.43
N ASP A 257 5.41 -18.89 -0.32
CA ASP A 257 3.99 -19.15 -0.14
C ASP A 257 3.56 -18.81 1.29
N TYR A 258 2.59 -17.90 1.41
CA TYR A 258 1.95 -17.51 2.69
C TYR A 258 0.52 -18.06 2.80
N THR A 259 0.02 -18.80 1.80
CA THR A 259 -1.33 -19.37 1.84
C THR A 259 -1.48 -20.47 2.87
N GLY A 260 -0.38 -21.12 3.26
CA GLY A 260 -0.35 -22.10 4.35
C GLY A 260 -0.75 -21.55 5.73
N PHE A 261 -0.82 -20.22 5.88
CA PHE A 261 -1.26 -19.55 7.12
C PHE A 261 -2.74 -19.11 7.10
N LEU A 262 -3.48 -19.39 6.04
CA LEU A 262 -4.91 -19.08 5.91
C LEU A 262 -5.73 -20.06 6.75
N ASP A 263 -5.89 -19.78 8.03
CA ASP A 263 -6.61 -20.61 9.01
C ASP A 263 -7.83 -19.86 9.53
N ALA A 264 -9.05 -20.33 9.20
CA ALA A 264 -10.28 -19.73 9.66
C ALA A 264 -10.47 -19.78 11.20
N ARG A 265 -9.72 -20.67 11.90
CA ARG A 265 -9.67 -20.75 13.35
C ARG A 265 -8.47 -20.03 13.96
N GLY A 266 -7.79 -19.21 13.15
CA GLY A 266 -6.55 -18.53 13.54
C GLY A 266 -6.64 -17.60 14.76
N LEU A 267 -7.84 -17.22 15.17
CA LEU A 267 -8.10 -16.43 16.38
C LEU A 267 -8.21 -17.30 17.66
N GLU A 268 -8.42 -18.61 17.55
CA GLU A 268 -8.56 -19.50 18.70
C GLU A 268 -7.26 -19.52 19.55
N GLY A 269 -7.37 -19.09 20.81
CA GLY A 269 -6.24 -18.98 21.74
C GLY A 269 -5.26 -17.83 21.45
N ALA A 270 -5.44 -17.06 20.37
CA ALA A 270 -4.59 -15.93 20.05
C ALA A 270 -4.67 -14.83 21.13
N ARG A 271 -3.52 -14.30 21.54
CA ARG A 271 -3.41 -13.24 22.55
C ARG A 271 -3.24 -11.89 21.87
N LEU A 272 -4.28 -11.07 21.89
CA LEU A 272 -4.32 -9.78 21.20
C LEU A 272 -4.31 -8.63 22.20
N GLY A 273 -3.40 -7.68 22.03
CA GLY A 273 -3.36 -6.44 22.81
C GLY A 273 -4.19 -5.35 22.14
N VAL A 274 -5.16 -4.80 22.85
CA VAL A 274 -6.00 -3.71 22.35
C VAL A 274 -5.33 -2.38 22.67
N ALA A 275 -4.75 -1.74 21.63
CA ALA A 275 -4.02 -0.48 21.76
C ALA A 275 -4.99 0.71 21.84
N ARG A 276 -5.62 0.89 23.04
CA ARG A 276 -6.69 1.88 23.25
C ARG A 276 -6.25 3.32 22.98
N ASN A 277 -5.01 3.66 23.27
CA ASN A 277 -4.48 4.99 23.01
C ASN A 277 -4.32 5.32 21.50
N LEU A 278 -4.56 4.35 20.60
CA LEU A 278 -4.60 4.55 19.14
C LEU A 278 -6.04 4.57 18.57
N PHE A 279 -7.08 4.58 19.42
CA PHE A 279 -8.48 4.53 18.93
C PHE A 279 -9.00 5.89 18.43
N GLY A 280 -8.32 6.98 18.76
CA GLY A 280 -8.82 8.33 18.49
C GLY A 280 -10.05 8.69 19.34
N SER A 281 -10.77 9.71 18.91
CA SER A 281 -11.91 10.27 19.67
C SER A 281 -13.28 10.06 19.01
N ASP A 282 -13.35 9.45 17.81
CA ASP A 282 -14.62 9.22 17.12
C ASP A 282 -15.37 8.02 17.71
N LEU A 283 -16.48 8.30 18.39
CA LEU A 283 -17.32 7.26 19.03
C LEU A 283 -17.92 6.26 18.04
N ARG A 284 -18.09 6.63 16.76
CA ARG A 284 -18.59 5.73 15.72
C ARG A 284 -17.54 4.67 15.39
N ILE A 285 -16.27 5.09 15.28
CA ILE A 285 -15.13 4.17 15.11
C ILE A 285 -15.01 3.28 16.33
N ALA A 286 -15.07 3.84 17.54
CA ALA A 286 -15.03 3.06 18.78
C ALA A 286 -16.13 1.96 18.80
N LYS A 287 -17.35 2.29 18.38
CA LYS A 287 -18.46 1.31 18.30
C LYS A 287 -18.17 0.18 17.32
N ILE A 288 -17.62 0.47 16.14
CA ILE A 288 -17.22 -0.55 15.16
C ILE A 288 -16.13 -1.45 15.76
N MET A 289 -15.13 -0.84 16.42
CA MET A 289 -14.04 -1.59 17.05
C MET A 289 -14.54 -2.51 18.19
N GLU A 290 -15.47 -2.05 19.04
CA GLU A 290 -16.05 -2.93 20.06
C GLU A 290 -16.74 -4.14 19.42
N GLY A 291 -17.52 -3.95 18.36
CA GLY A 291 -18.10 -5.06 17.60
C GLY A 291 -17.05 -6.02 17.02
N ALA A 292 -15.95 -5.48 16.48
CA ALA A 292 -14.84 -6.30 16.00
C ALA A 292 -14.14 -7.09 17.11
N LEU A 293 -13.92 -6.46 18.28
CA LEU A 293 -13.35 -7.11 19.46
C LEU A 293 -14.27 -8.23 19.99
N ASP A 294 -15.59 -8.03 19.97
CA ASP A 294 -16.56 -9.06 20.37
C ASP A 294 -16.52 -10.27 19.43
N VAL A 295 -16.42 -10.05 18.12
CA VAL A 295 -16.23 -11.15 17.15
C VAL A 295 -14.95 -11.93 17.46
N MET A 296 -13.84 -11.24 17.75
CA MET A 296 -12.57 -11.90 18.09
C MET A 296 -12.68 -12.72 19.39
N ARG A 297 -13.38 -12.20 20.44
CA ARG A 297 -13.64 -12.97 21.67
C ARG A 297 -14.49 -14.22 21.40
N GLN A 298 -15.54 -14.10 20.60
CA GLN A 298 -16.40 -15.22 20.20
C GLN A 298 -15.64 -16.26 19.38
N ALA A 299 -14.66 -15.83 18.59
CA ALA A 299 -13.75 -16.71 17.84
C ALA A 299 -12.62 -17.31 18.72
N GLY A 300 -12.64 -17.10 20.03
CA GLY A 300 -11.71 -17.70 20.99
C GLY A 300 -10.44 -16.92 21.26
N ALA A 301 -10.31 -15.67 20.81
CA ALA A 301 -9.16 -14.83 21.13
C ALA A 301 -9.17 -14.36 22.59
N VAL A 302 -7.98 -14.27 23.17
CA VAL A 302 -7.75 -13.71 24.51
C VAL A 302 -7.34 -12.24 24.34
N LEU A 303 -8.25 -11.32 24.63
CA LEU A 303 -7.99 -9.90 24.55
C LEU A 303 -7.38 -9.37 25.84
N ILE A 304 -6.22 -8.70 25.71
CA ILE A 304 -5.61 -7.92 26.78
C ILE A 304 -5.97 -6.45 26.51
N ASP A 305 -6.85 -5.89 27.34
CA ASP A 305 -7.49 -4.61 27.11
C ASP A 305 -7.59 -3.81 28.43
N PRO A 306 -7.05 -2.60 28.55
CA PRO A 306 -6.25 -1.91 27.54
C PRO A 306 -4.76 -2.33 27.50
N VAL A 307 -4.15 -2.12 26.34
CA VAL A 307 -2.68 -2.17 26.17
C VAL A 307 -2.25 -0.90 25.44
N ASP A 308 -1.62 0.01 26.16
CA ASP A 308 -1.16 1.27 25.57
C ASP A 308 0.29 1.16 25.08
N LEU A 309 0.59 1.83 23.98
CA LEU A 309 1.94 2.08 23.50
C LEU A 309 2.47 3.36 24.18
N PRO A 310 3.42 3.26 25.13
CA PRO A 310 3.75 4.37 26.02
C PRO A 310 4.54 5.50 25.35
N THR A 311 4.98 5.28 24.12
CA THR A 311 5.79 6.22 23.33
C THR A 311 4.99 6.91 22.22
N SER A 312 3.66 6.76 22.19
CA SER A 312 2.75 7.47 21.29
C SER A 312 3.00 8.98 21.34
N GLY A 313 3.01 9.64 20.17
CA GLY A 313 3.26 11.07 20.02
C GLY A 313 4.71 11.54 20.23
N LYS A 314 5.67 10.66 20.57
CA LYS A 314 7.02 11.08 20.98
C LYS A 314 8.09 11.05 19.89
N PHE A 315 7.80 10.46 18.71
CA PHE A 315 8.80 10.26 17.66
C PHE A 315 8.51 10.97 16.33
N SER A 316 7.33 11.53 16.10
CA SER A 316 6.93 12.15 14.82
C SER A 316 7.94 13.20 14.32
N HIS A 317 8.50 14.04 15.24
CA HIS A 317 9.52 15.01 14.84
C HIS A 317 10.85 14.34 14.42
N SER A 318 11.29 13.28 15.13
CA SER A 318 12.51 12.57 14.78
C SER A 318 12.31 11.70 13.53
N GLU A 319 11.12 11.17 13.32
CA GLU A 319 10.75 10.50 12.07
C GLU A 319 10.89 11.45 10.87
N LEU A 320 10.19 12.60 10.91
CA LEU A 320 10.30 13.58 9.83
C LEU A 320 11.75 14.00 9.56
N GLU A 321 12.56 14.16 10.60
CA GLU A 321 13.97 14.50 10.44
C GLU A 321 14.72 13.40 9.67
N VAL A 322 14.50 12.13 9.99
CA VAL A 322 15.07 10.97 9.27
C VAL A 322 14.62 10.97 7.81
N LEU A 323 13.31 11.08 7.56
CA LEU A 323 12.75 11.08 6.22
C LEU A 323 13.35 12.17 5.33
N LEU A 324 13.54 13.39 5.87
CA LEU A 324 14.12 14.50 5.10
C LEU A 324 15.57 14.25 4.69
N TYR A 325 16.39 13.63 5.56
CA TYR A 325 17.77 13.29 5.25
C TYR A 325 17.85 12.18 4.21
N GLU A 326 17.09 11.11 4.43
CA GLU A 326 17.10 9.93 3.56
C GLU A 326 16.50 10.26 2.20
N PHE A 327 15.41 11.03 2.13
CA PHE A 327 14.80 11.45 0.87
C PHE A 327 15.80 12.13 -0.06
N LYS A 328 16.59 13.08 0.45
CA LYS A 328 17.63 13.73 -0.37
C LYS A 328 18.66 12.72 -0.88
N ALA A 329 19.17 11.88 0.01
CA ALA A 329 20.24 10.95 -0.32
C ALA A 329 19.76 9.86 -1.30
N ASP A 330 18.63 9.24 -0.99
CA ASP A 330 18.12 8.11 -1.74
C ASP A 330 17.53 8.52 -3.09
N LEU A 331 16.78 9.64 -3.13
CA LEU A 331 16.24 10.16 -4.37
C LEU A 331 17.35 10.60 -5.33
N ASN A 332 18.41 11.26 -4.82
CA ASN A 332 19.57 11.60 -5.65
C ASN A 332 20.26 10.34 -6.22
N ALA A 333 20.36 9.27 -5.41
CA ALA A 333 20.93 8.01 -5.88
C ALA A 333 20.08 7.35 -6.98
N TYR A 334 18.76 7.37 -6.84
CA TYR A 334 17.83 6.86 -7.86
C TYR A 334 17.93 7.69 -9.15
N LEU A 335 17.81 9.03 -9.03
CA LEU A 335 17.78 9.94 -10.17
C LEU A 335 19.11 9.97 -10.95
N ALA A 336 20.24 9.69 -10.31
CA ALA A 336 21.53 9.55 -11.00
C ALA A 336 21.57 8.38 -12.01
N GLY A 337 20.65 7.42 -11.88
CA GLY A 337 20.50 6.28 -12.80
C GLY A 337 19.44 6.45 -13.89
N VAL A 338 18.73 7.58 -13.91
CA VAL A 338 17.68 7.88 -14.90
C VAL A 338 18.32 8.24 -16.25
N GLY A 339 17.66 7.88 -17.36
CA GLY A 339 18.16 8.13 -18.70
C GLY A 339 18.36 9.62 -19.02
N ALA A 340 19.29 9.92 -19.92
CA ALA A 340 19.67 11.30 -20.27
C ALA A 340 18.54 12.12 -20.94
N GLU A 341 17.51 11.45 -21.44
CA GLU A 341 16.30 12.05 -22.03
C GLU A 341 15.38 12.71 -20.99
N VAL A 342 15.54 12.38 -19.72
CA VAL A 342 14.75 12.95 -18.61
C VAL A 342 15.48 14.18 -18.05
N PRO A 343 14.79 15.32 -17.81
CA PRO A 343 15.45 16.59 -17.45
C PRO A 343 15.95 16.65 -16.00
N VAL A 344 15.75 15.61 -15.19
CA VAL A 344 16.03 15.63 -13.74
C VAL A 344 16.93 14.46 -13.34
N HIS A 345 18.06 14.76 -12.68
CA HIS A 345 19.05 13.77 -12.20
C HIS A 345 19.41 13.97 -10.73
N SER A 346 18.71 14.87 -10.05
CA SER A 346 18.87 15.15 -8.63
C SER A 346 17.59 15.77 -8.04
N LEU A 347 17.45 15.76 -6.72
CA LEU A 347 16.39 16.49 -6.03
C LEU A 347 16.42 17.99 -6.36
N ALA A 348 17.61 18.59 -6.54
CA ALA A 348 17.75 19.98 -6.95
C ALA A 348 17.14 20.23 -8.34
N ASP A 349 17.32 19.29 -9.28
CA ASP A 349 16.73 19.40 -10.62
C ASP A 349 15.21 19.27 -10.58
N VAL A 350 14.67 18.35 -9.74
CA VAL A 350 13.21 18.22 -9.53
C VAL A 350 12.64 19.53 -8.98
N ILE A 351 13.29 20.13 -7.96
CA ILE A 351 12.86 21.40 -7.37
C ILE A 351 12.85 22.51 -8.44
N ARG A 352 13.88 22.60 -9.25
CA ARG A 352 13.98 23.58 -10.35
C ARG A 352 12.89 23.35 -11.40
N PHE A 353 12.71 22.10 -11.86
CA PHE A 353 11.67 21.73 -12.81
C PHE A 353 10.27 22.14 -12.31
N ASN A 354 9.98 21.86 -11.05
CA ASN A 354 8.69 22.20 -10.44
C ASN A 354 8.47 23.72 -10.42
N GLU A 355 9.49 24.52 -10.10
CA GLU A 355 9.38 25.99 -10.09
C GLU A 355 9.18 26.56 -11.51
N GLU A 356 9.92 26.05 -12.49
CA GLU A 356 9.80 26.46 -13.90
C GLU A 356 8.45 26.07 -14.52
N ASN A 357 7.81 25.01 -14.01
CA ASN A 357 6.54 24.48 -14.51
C ASN A 357 5.38 24.63 -13.50
N LYS A 358 5.48 25.55 -12.55
CA LYS A 358 4.59 25.63 -11.39
C LYS A 358 3.10 25.69 -11.70
N GLU A 359 2.68 26.33 -12.78
CA GLU A 359 1.29 26.42 -13.21
C GLU A 359 0.69 25.05 -13.53
N ARG A 360 1.51 24.09 -13.98
CA ARG A 360 1.08 22.74 -14.34
C ARG A 360 1.28 21.75 -13.21
N VAL A 361 2.41 21.87 -12.46
CA VAL A 361 2.80 20.87 -11.46
C VAL A 361 2.47 21.28 -10.02
N MET A 362 2.22 22.56 -9.76
CA MET A 362 1.91 23.09 -8.43
C MET A 362 0.61 23.94 -8.40
N PRO A 363 -0.48 23.55 -9.11
CA PRO A 363 -1.71 24.36 -9.14
C PRO A 363 -2.42 24.43 -7.79
N TYR A 364 -2.19 23.50 -6.88
CA TYR A 364 -2.89 23.38 -5.58
C TYR A 364 -1.97 23.52 -4.38
N PHE A 365 -0.76 22.95 -4.43
CA PHE A 365 0.20 22.98 -3.34
C PHE A 365 1.64 23.01 -3.85
N GLY A 366 2.56 23.52 -3.02
CA GLY A 366 3.97 23.72 -3.35
C GLY A 366 4.84 22.48 -3.14
N GLN A 367 6.11 22.73 -2.77
CA GLN A 367 7.16 21.68 -2.65
C GLN A 367 8.02 21.88 -1.37
N ASP A 368 7.43 22.35 -0.29
CA ASP A 368 8.15 22.71 0.93
C ASP A 368 8.89 21.54 1.58
N ARG A 369 8.38 20.30 1.49
CA ARG A 369 9.08 19.09 1.94
C ARG A 369 10.37 18.85 1.17
N MET A 370 10.34 19.01 -0.16
CA MET A 370 11.52 18.90 -1.02
C MET A 370 12.56 19.98 -0.70
N LEU A 371 12.11 21.21 -0.49
CA LEU A 371 12.98 22.33 -0.09
C LEU A 371 13.62 22.09 1.29
N ASP A 372 12.89 21.54 2.24
CA ASP A 372 13.44 21.18 3.56
C ASP A 372 14.42 20.00 3.49
N ALA A 373 14.14 18.99 2.67
CA ALA A 373 15.05 17.88 2.41
C ALA A 373 16.35 18.36 1.74
N GLN A 374 16.26 19.27 0.76
CA GLN A 374 17.42 19.80 0.03
C GLN A 374 18.43 20.50 0.96
N LYS A 375 17.97 21.08 2.09
CA LYS A 375 18.83 21.71 3.10
C LYS A 375 19.59 20.72 3.99
N LYS A 376 19.24 19.41 3.95
CA LYS A 376 19.86 18.41 4.83
C LYS A 376 21.28 18.05 4.42
N GLY A 377 22.10 17.74 5.43
CA GLY A 377 23.48 17.27 5.26
C GLY A 377 23.58 15.78 4.92
N PRO A 378 24.77 15.18 5.03
CA PRO A 378 24.98 13.77 4.75
C PRO A 378 24.37 12.86 5.85
N LEU A 379 24.14 11.58 5.51
CA LEU A 379 23.63 10.56 6.45
C LEU A 379 24.61 10.23 7.61
N THR A 380 25.84 10.76 7.59
CA THR A 380 26.79 10.68 8.71
C THR A 380 26.59 11.77 9.76
N SER A 381 25.64 12.69 9.54
CA SER A 381 25.35 13.80 10.47
C SER A 381 24.90 13.26 11.83
N LYS A 382 25.48 13.79 12.93
CA LYS A 382 25.08 13.42 14.30
C LYS A 382 23.58 13.59 14.54
N ARG A 383 22.98 14.63 13.97
CA ARG A 383 21.56 14.92 14.08
C ARG A 383 20.69 13.81 13.45
N TYR A 384 21.03 13.34 12.25
CA TYR A 384 20.36 12.23 11.59
C TYR A 384 20.51 10.94 12.39
N LEU A 385 21.74 10.57 12.77
CA LEU A 385 22.01 9.34 13.52
C LEU A 385 21.29 9.31 14.87
N ALA A 386 21.23 10.43 15.59
CA ALA A 386 20.49 10.55 16.83
C ALA A 386 18.97 10.43 16.64
N ALA A 387 18.42 10.99 15.56
CA ALA A 387 17.00 10.89 15.22
C ALA A 387 16.63 9.43 14.87
N LEU A 388 17.42 8.76 14.05
CA LEU A 388 17.21 7.36 13.68
C LEU A 388 17.30 6.43 14.90
N ALA A 389 18.30 6.62 15.77
CA ALA A 389 18.42 5.85 17.01
C ALA A 389 17.22 6.09 17.95
N LYS A 390 16.74 7.35 18.05
CA LYS A 390 15.55 7.69 18.82
C LYS A 390 14.30 6.99 18.26
N ASN A 391 14.14 6.97 16.93
CA ASN A 391 13.02 6.31 16.27
C ASN A 391 12.98 4.82 16.66
N HIS A 392 14.09 4.09 16.46
CA HIS A 392 14.16 2.67 16.77
C HIS A 392 13.90 2.39 18.25
N ARG A 393 14.52 3.14 19.16
CA ARG A 393 14.32 3.00 20.60
C ARG A 393 12.85 3.18 20.99
N LEU A 394 12.18 4.23 20.49
CA LEU A 394 10.81 4.55 20.88
C LEU A 394 9.77 3.60 20.25
N THR A 395 9.99 3.15 19.02
CA THR A 395 8.99 2.31 18.32
C THR A 395 9.21 0.81 18.54
N ARG A 396 10.47 0.36 18.71
CA ARG A 396 10.84 -1.03 18.97
C ARG A 396 10.99 -1.28 20.45
N ASP A 397 12.13 -0.87 21.05
CA ASP A 397 12.55 -1.28 22.39
C ASP A 397 11.59 -0.84 23.50
N GLU A 398 11.16 0.43 23.49
CA GLU A 398 10.22 1.01 24.44
C GLU A 398 8.75 0.95 23.93
N GLY A 399 8.53 0.64 22.66
CA GLY A 399 7.24 0.53 22.01
C GLY A 399 6.76 -0.90 21.84
N ILE A 400 6.66 -1.37 20.59
CA ILE A 400 6.04 -2.64 20.21
C ILE A 400 6.68 -3.84 20.95
N ASP A 401 8.01 -3.96 20.96
CA ASP A 401 8.69 -5.13 21.53
C ASP A 401 8.47 -5.24 23.04
N SER A 402 8.57 -4.10 23.76
CA SER A 402 8.34 -4.05 25.19
C SER A 402 6.92 -4.48 25.55
N VAL A 403 5.94 -3.90 24.88
CA VAL A 403 4.51 -4.15 25.15
C VAL A 403 4.13 -5.60 24.80
N MET A 404 4.54 -6.09 23.63
CA MET A 404 4.25 -7.46 23.20
C MET A 404 4.93 -8.49 24.13
N LYS A 405 6.15 -8.23 24.58
CA LYS A 405 6.86 -9.10 25.54
C LYS A 405 6.18 -9.12 26.90
N LYS A 406 5.86 -7.93 27.44
CA LYS A 406 5.23 -7.78 28.77
C LYS A 406 3.92 -8.55 28.87
N HIS A 407 3.07 -8.47 27.83
CA HIS A 407 1.74 -9.07 27.83
C HIS A 407 1.67 -10.42 27.10
N ARG A 408 2.79 -10.92 26.53
CA ARG A 408 2.90 -12.17 25.75
C ARG A 408 1.90 -12.18 24.60
N LEU A 409 1.92 -11.12 23.78
CA LEU A 409 0.97 -10.92 22.69
C LEU A 409 1.45 -11.57 21.38
N ASP A 410 0.49 -12.06 20.60
CA ASP A 410 0.71 -12.49 19.21
C ASP A 410 0.63 -11.29 18.26
N ALA A 411 -0.26 -10.33 18.53
CA ALA A 411 -0.39 -9.07 17.80
C ALA A 411 -0.99 -7.97 18.66
N LEU A 412 -0.85 -6.72 18.18
CA LEU A 412 -1.58 -5.55 18.63
C LEU A 412 -2.72 -5.25 17.65
N VAL A 413 -3.85 -4.75 18.14
CA VAL A 413 -5.02 -4.37 17.35
C VAL A 413 -5.47 -2.95 17.67
N CYS A 414 -5.85 -2.21 16.63
CA CYS A 414 -6.42 -0.86 16.73
C CYS A 414 -7.22 -0.53 15.46
N PRO A 415 -7.99 0.58 15.41
CA PRO A 415 -8.51 1.10 14.15
C PRO A 415 -7.37 1.37 13.15
N SER A 416 -7.58 1.11 11.87
CA SER A 416 -6.61 1.47 10.83
C SER A 416 -6.62 2.98 10.54
N GLY A 417 -7.74 3.63 10.78
CA GLY A 417 -7.98 5.05 10.61
C GLY A 417 -9.46 5.39 10.61
N GLY A 418 -9.79 6.66 10.36
CA GLY A 418 -11.16 7.15 10.23
C GLY A 418 -11.76 6.94 8.84
N PRO A 419 -13.07 7.24 8.66
CA PRO A 419 -13.71 7.22 7.35
C PRO A 419 -13.09 8.27 6.43
N ALA A 420 -13.15 8.03 5.11
CA ALA A 420 -12.61 8.94 4.10
C ALA A 420 -13.14 10.38 4.27
N TRP A 421 -12.25 11.39 4.35
CA TRP A 421 -12.60 12.81 4.43
C TRP A 421 -12.91 13.38 3.04
N LEU A 422 -13.50 14.57 3.00
CA LEU A 422 -13.77 15.28 1.74
C LEU A 422 -12.46 15.64 1.02
N ILE A 423 -12.46 15.53 -0.30
CA ILE A 423 -11.38 16.05 -1.12
C ILE A 423 -11.33 17.58 -0.98
N ASP A 424 -10.17 18.10 -0.60
CA ASP A 424 -9.92 19.54 -0.49
C ASP A 424 -8.62 19.90 -1.22
N LEU A 425 -8.76 20.52 -2.39
CA LEU A 425 -7.62 20.96 -3.20
C LEU A 425 -7.05 22.31 -2.71
N VAL A 426 -7.73 23.01 -1.79
CA VAL A 426 -7.32 24.31 -1.24
C VAL A 426 -6.52 24.13 0.04
N ASN A 427 -7.03 23.30 0.97
CA ASN A 427 -6.44 23.13 2.29
C ASN A 427 -5.62 21.84 2.43
N GLY A 428 -5.70 20.94 1.46
CA GLY A 428 -5.06 19.63 1.50
C GLY A 428 -5.81 18.63 2.34
N ASP A 429 -5.11 17.55 2.74
CA ASP A 429 -5.71 16.50 3.55
C ASP A 429 -6.15 17.02 4.93
N GLY A 430 -7.38 16.66 5.31
CA GLY A 430 -8.01 17.17 6.52
C GLY A 430 -7.36 16.65 7.82
N PRO A 431 -7.53 17.39 8.93
CA PRO A 431 -6.92 17.06 10.23
C PRO A 431 -7.59 15.88 10.96
N THR A 432 -8.63 15.29 10.41
CA THR A 432 -9.39 14.18 11.02
C THR A 432 -8.70 12.83 10.94
N TRP A 433 -7.53 12.79 10.31
CA TRP A 433 -6.72 11.59 10.20
C TRP A 433 -5.72 11.50 11.36
N ASP A 434 -5.99 10.61 12.30
CA ASP A 434 -5.02 10.19 13.29
C ASP A 434 -4.23 8.99 12.73
N MET A 435 -2.98 9.24 12.31
CA MET A 435 -2.12 8.28 11.62
C MET A 435 -1.22 7.49 12.60
N GLU A 436 -1.32 7.67 13.89
CA GLU A 436 -0.43 7.00 14.84
C GLU A 436 -0.52 5.47 14.78
N SER A 437 -1.67 4.94 14.32
CA SER A 437 -1.83 3.50 14.10
C SER A 437 -0.85 2.95 13.06
N THR A 438 -0.46 3.73 12.06
CA THR A 438 0.50 3.33 11.01
C THR A 438 1.93 3.62 11.39
N SER A 439 2.18 4.73 12.09
CA SER A 439 3.54 5.23 12.34
C SER A 439 4.38 4.30 13.21
N PHE A 440 3.79 3.62 14.21
CA PHE A 440 4.54 2.66 15.03
C PHE A 440 5.16 1.53 14.21
N PRO A 441 4.37 0.72 13.43
CA PRO A 441 4.94 -0.33 12.62
C PRO A 441 5.76 0.18 11.43
N ALA A 442 5.46 1.37 10.89
CA ALA A 442 6.24 2.00 9.82
C ALA A 442 7.66 2.33 10.28
N VAL A 443 7.78 3.15 11.34
CA VAL A 443 9.06 3.60 11.89
C VAL A 443 9.86 2.46 12.51
N ALA A 444 9.18 1.46 13.07
CA ALA A 444 9.83 0.23 13.54
C ALA A 444 10.34 -0.65 12.38
N GLY A 445 9.83 -0.49 11.17
CA GLY A 445 10.08 -1.42 10.06
C GLY A 445 9.41 -2.79 10.27
N TYR A 446 8.27 -2.84 10.99
CA TYR A 446 7.57 -4.05 11.38
C TYR A 446 6.30 -4.26 10.54
N PRO A 447 5.78 -5.50 10.43
CA PRO A 447 4.64 -5.79 9.57
C PRO A 447 3.34 -5.26 10.15
N HIS A 448 2.43 -4.89 9.25
CA HIS A 448 1.12 -4.33 9.54
C HIS A 448 0.13 -4.74 8.46
N ILE A 449 -1.03 -5.26 8.83
CA ILE A 449 -2.12 -5.61 7.93
C ILE A 449 -3.41 -4.92 8.36
N THR A 450 -4.16 -4.38 7.39
CA THR A 450 -5.52 -3.86 7.60
C THR A 450 -6.53 -4.73 6.88
N VAL A 451 -7.69 -4.93 7.51
CA VAL A 451 -8.86 -5.57 6.92
C VAL A 451 -10.12 -4.74 7.19
N PRO A 452 -11.14 -4.77 6.31
CA PRO A 452 -12.41 -4.09 6.55
C PRO A 452 -13.06 -4.56 7.87
N ALA A 453 -13.55 -3.61 8.69
CA ALA A 453 -14.19 -3.90 9.96
C ALA A 453 -15.63 -3.38 10.05
N GLY A 454 -16.02 -2.38 9.24
CA GLY A 454 -17.34 -1.80 9.23
C GLY A 454 -17.47 -0.61 8.30
N TYR A 455 -18.57 0.11 8.45
CA TYR A 455 -18.87 1.30 7.63
C TYR A 455 -19.45 2.41 8.52
N ILE A 456 -19.16 3.66 8.16
CA ILE A 456 -19.78 4.87 8.69
C ILE A 456 -20.35 5.64 7.51
N PHE A 457 -21.67 5.80 7.42
CA PHE A 457 -22.34 6.43 6.30
C PHE A 457 -21.93 5.83 4.93
N GLY A 458 -21.81 4.50 4.88
CA GLY A 458 -21.35 3.78 3.69
C GLY A 458 -19.85 3.86 3.40
N LEU A 459 -19.07 4.62 4.16
CA LEU A 459 -17.62 4.73 4.02
C LEU A 459 -16.90 3.66 4.84
N PRO A 460 -15.95 2.91 4.25
CA PRO A 460 -15.24 1.84 4.94
C PRO A 460 -14.42 2.34 6.14
N VAL A 461 -14.36 1.49 7.17
CA VAL A 461 -13.44 1.59 8.31
C VAL A 461 -12.72 0.25 8.47
N GLY A 462 -11.40 0.28 8.62
CA GLY A 462 -10.57 -0.90 8.78
C GLY A 462 -10.12 -1.13 10.22
N ILE A 463 -9.77 -2.39 10.52
CA ILE A 463 -9.04 -2.78 11.71
C ILE A 463 -7.65 -3.24 11.34
N SER A 464 -6.67 -2.83 12.11
CA SER A 464 -5.26 -3.14 11.98
C SER A 464 -4.82 -4.25 12.92
N PHE A 465 -3.99 -5.16 12.39
CA PHE A 465 -3.16 -6.07 13.17
C PHE A 465 -1.70 -5.76 12.86
N PHE A 466 -0.88 -5.54 13.87
CA PHE A 466 0.55 -5.33 13.70
C PHE A 466 1.34 -6.01 14.82
N GLY A 467 2.60 -6.29 14.57
CA GLY A 467 3.42 -7.06 15.49
C GLY A 467 4.91 -6.77 15.33
N ARG A 468 5.76 -7.70 15.75
CA ARG A 468 7.21 -7.63 15.61
C ARG A 468 7.65 -7.98 14.20
N ALA A 469 8.90 -7.67 13.89
CA ALA A 469 9.52 -8.09 12.64
C ALA A 469 9.31 -9.59 12.36
N TRP A 470 8.99 -9.91 11.12
CA TRP A 470 8.82 -11.28 10.61
C TRP A 470 7.58 -12.02 11.12
N GLN A 471 6.57 -11.30 11.61
CA GLN A 471 5.30 -11.88 12.03
C GLN A 471 4.21 -11.86 10.95
N GLU A 472 4.55 -11.67 9.69
CA GLU A 472 3.59 -11.75 8.57
C GLU A 472 2.74 -13.03 8.62
N PRO A 473 3.30 -14.24 8.86
CA PRO A 473 2.50 -15.46 9.00
C PRO A 473 1.43 -15.36 10.07
N THR A 474 1.79 -14.83 11.25
CA THR A 474 0.84 -14.64 12.36
C THR A 474 -0.23 -13.61 12.00
N LEU A 475 0.16 -12.46 11.42
CA LEU A 475 -0.78 -11.41 11.05
C LEU A 475 -1.76 -11.87 9.97
N ILE A 476 -1.27 -12.59 8.95
CA ILE A 476 -2.12 -13.19 7.89
C ILE A 476 -3.13 -14.16 8.51
N LYS A 477 -2.68 -15.04 9.41
CA LYS A 477 -3.54 -16.01 10.11
C LYS A 477 -4.66 -15.31 10.88
N LEU A 478 -4.34 -14.29 11.68
CA LEU A 478 -5.29 -13.52 12.48
C LEU A 478 -6.27 -12.73 11.61
N ALA A 479 -5.75 -12.02 10.61
CA ALA A 479 -6.53 -11.23 9.68
C ALA A 479 -7.49 -12.10 8.85
N TYR A 480 -7.03 -13.26 8.38
CA TYR A 480 -7.88 -14.21 7.66
C TYR A 480 -9.01 -14.75 8.53
N ALA A 481 -8.72 -15.18 9.76
CA ALA A 481 -9.74 -15.66 10.67
C ALA A 481 -10.80 -14.58 10.97
N PHE A 482 -10.36 -13.32 11.18
CA PHE A 482 -11.27 -12.19 11.36
C PHE A 482 -12.12 -11.92 10.10
N GLU A 483 -11.51 -11.90 8.92
CA GLU A 483 -12.19 -11.73 7.64
C GLU A 483 -13.28 -12.81 7.44
N GLN A 484 -12.96 -14.09 7.69
CA GLN A 484 -13.90 -15.21 7.54
C GLN A 484 -15.05 -15.13 8.54
N ALA A 485 -14.79 -14.67 9.76
CA ALA A 485 -15.81 -14.51 10.80
C ALA A 485 -16.77 -13.34 10.53
N THR A 486 -16.32 -12.29 9.83
CA THR A 486 -17.09 -11.05 9.64
C THR A 486 -17.66 -10.87 8.25
N ARG A 487 -16.88 -11.16 7.21
CA ARG A 487 -17.22 -10.94 5.80
C ARG A 487 -17.84 -9.56 5.53
N VAL A 488 -17.27 -8.53 6.16
CA VAL A 488 -17.84 -7.18 6.21
C VAL A 488 -17.77 -6.47 4.85
N ARG A 489 -16.77 -6.78 4.03
CA ARG A 489 -16.53 -6.06 2.78
C ARG A 489 -17.77 -6.03 1.86
N ARG A 490 -18.04 -4.85 1.28
CA ARG A 490 -19.09 -4.62 0.27
C ARG A 490 -18.47 -3.95 -0.96
N PRO A 491 -18.91 -4.29 -2.18
CA PRO A 491 -18.49 -3.58 -3.39
C PRO A 491 -18.91 -2.10 -3.35
N PRO A 492 -18.09 -1.18 -3.91
CA PRO A 492 -18.45 0.24 -4.01
C PRO A 492 -19.56 0.46 -5.03
N GLN A 493 -20.36 1.54 -4.82
CA GLN A 493 -21.51 1.91 -5.65
C GLN A 493 -21.29 3.20 -6.46
N PHE A 494 -20.11 3.83 -6.35
CA PHE A 494 -19.76 5.06 -7.06
C PHE A 494 -20.70 6.23 -6.76
N LEU A 495 -21.16 6.35 -5.50
CA LEU A 495 -22.06 7.41 -5.09
C LEU A 495 -21.40 8.80 -5.25
N PRO A 496 -22.13 9.84 -5.64
CA PRO A 496 -21.58 11.20 -5.74
C PRO A 496 -21.00 11.70 -4.41
N THR A 497 -21.65 11.36 -3.30
CA THR A 497 -21.25 11.69 -1.93
C THR A 497 -21.66 10.56 -0.98
N ALA A 498 -21.16 10.61 0.26
CA ALA A 498 -21.53 9.64 1.29
C ALA A 498 -23.03 9.69 1.59
N ASP A 499 -23.64 8.51 1.78
CA ASP A 499 -25.06 8.40 2.13
C ASP A 499 -25.24 8.56 3.64
N LEU A 500 -25.61 9.76 4.07
CA LEU A 500 -25.83 10.07 5.49
C LEU A 500 -27.11 9.44 6.09
N THR A 501 -27.90 8.75 5.28
CA THR A 501 -29.12 8.04 5.76
C THR A 501 -28.81 6.62 6.22
N VAL A 502 -27.65 6.08 5.83
CA VAL A 502 -27.16 4.75 6.26
C VAL A 502 -26.23 4.92 7.46
N PRO A 503 -26.43 4.21 8.58
CA PRO A 503 -25.58 4.30 9.77
C PRO A 503 -24.14 3.83 9.53
#